data_37febe18b8c7c1c6b034cde5c0e645a9
#
_entry.id   37febe18b8c7c1c6b034cde5c0e645a9
#
_cell.length_a   1.000
_cell.length_b   1.000
_cell.length_c   1.000
_cell.angle_alpha   90.00
_cell.angle_beta   90.00
_cell.angle_gamma   90.00
#
_symmetry.space_group_name_H-M   'P 1'
#
loop_
_entity.id
_entity.type
_entity.pdbx_description
1 polymer ?
#
loop_
_entity_poly.entity_id
_entity_poly.type
_entity_poly.pdbx_seq_one_letter_code
_entity_poly.pdbx_strand_id
1 'polypeptide(L)'
;KDDVSPQDLFKAFSKTGTKDDRTIIAKYCFQDCNLVHHLFKKNDIWTGMVEQSKICSVPIDYIIMRGQGIKLLSFIAKKCREKNTLMPVLQKAENDGSYEGAICLKPRRGFYNDENPVAVVDYAALYPSSMISENISHDSKVWTKEYDLEGTLLKEWGEKDEDGNYIYD
;
A
#
# COMPACT_ATOMS: atom_id res chain seq x y z
N LYS A 1 -28.64 8.86 11.81
CA LYS A 1 -29.05 9.41 10.51
C LYS A 1 -30.25 8.59 10.01
N ASP A 2 -31.35 9.27 9.70
CA ASP A 2 -32.47 8.62 9.03
C ASP A 2 -32.11 8.39 7.58
N ASP A 3 -32.46 7.23 7.04
CA ASP A 3 -32.15 6.89 5.65
C ASP A 3 -33.30 7.31 4.73
N VAL A 4 -32.98 7.73 3.51
CA VAL A 4 -33.96 8.05 2.46
C VAL A 4 -33.74 7.08 1.30
N SER A 5 -34.79 6.32 0.99
CA SER A 5 -34.68 5.36 -0.10
C SER A 5 -34.65 6.06 -1.47
N PRO A 6 -34.02 5.46 -2.48
CA PRO A 6 -34.08 5.99 -3.85
C PRO A 6 -35.52 6.15 -4.37
N GLN A 7 -36.43 5.31 -3.92
CA GLN A 7 -37.84 5.37 -4.28
C GLN A 7 -38.53 6.62 -3.72
N ASP A 8 -38.23 6.98 -2.48
CA ASP A 8 -38.75 8.22 -1.86
C ASP A 8 -38.21 9.47 -2.56
N LEU A 9 -36.96 9.42 -2.95
CA LEU A 9 -36.34 10.49 -3.73
C LEU A 9 -37.03 10.68 -5.08
N PHE A 10 -37.24 9.62 -5.84
CA PHE A 10 -37.96 9.70 -7.13
C PHE A 10 -39.41 10.14 -6.96
N LYS A 11 -40.08 9.69 -5.92
CA LYS A 11 -41.46 10.10 -5.60
C LYS A 11 -41.52 11.62 -5.32
N ALA A 12 -40.62 12.16 -4.51
CA ALA A 12 -40.59 13.56 -4.16
C ALA A 12 -40.41 14.49 -5.35
N PHE A 13 -39.71 14.05 -6.39
CA PHE A 13 -39.50 14.81 -7.64
C PHE A 13 -40.48 14.43 -8.76
N SER A 14 -41.41 13.52 -8.51
CA SER A 14 -42.51 13.21 -9.44
C SER A 14 -43.62 14.24 -9.41
N LYS A 15 -44.61 14.11 -10.31
CA LYS A 15 -45.81 14.96 -10.33
C LYS A 15 -46.63 14.84 -9.03
N THR A 16 -46.51 13.77 -8.28
CA THR A 16 -47.20 13.51 -7.03
C THR A 16 -46.42 13.94 -5.80
N GLY A 17 -45.19 14.39 -5.96
CA GLY A 17 -44.32 14.82 -4.87
C GLY A 17 -44.75 16.15 -4.26
N THR A 18 -44.76 16.22 -2.97
CA THR A 18 -45.15 17.39 -2.18
C THR A 18 -43.95 18.30 -1.88
N LYS A 19 -44.22 19.50 -1.40
CA LYS A 19 -43.15 20.42 -0.91
C LYS A 19 -42.45 19.85 0.33
N ASP A 20 -43.18 19.13 1.17
CA ASP A 20 -42.63 18.54 2.39
C ASP A 20 -41.69 17.35 2.07
N ASP A 21 -42.04 16.52 1.08
CA ASP A 21 -41.16 15.45 0.61
C ASP A 21 -39.81 16.00 0.12
N ARG A 22 -39.86 17.09 -0.65
CA ARG A 22 -38.62 17.76 -1.13
C ARG A 22 -37.82 18.40 -0.01
N THR A 23 -38.50 18.88 1.05
CA THR A 23 -37.84 19.43 2.24
C THR A 23 -37.09 18.34 3.01
N ILE A 24 -37.66 17.15 3.13
CA ILE A 24 -37.01 15.98 3.75
C ILE A 24 -35.76 15.62 3.00
N ILE A 25 -35.83 15.56 1.66
CA ILE A 25 -34.67 15.23 0.83
C ILE A 25 -33.58 16.30 0.93
N ALA A 26 -33.96 17.58 0.94
CA ALA A 26 -32.98 18.64 1.13
C ALA A 26 -32.26 18.54 2.47
N LYS A 27 -32.99 18.29 3.56
CA LYS A 27 -32.38 18.04 4.90
C LYS A 27 -31.44 16.83 4.89
N TYR A 28 -31.82 15.77 4.21
CA TYR A 28 -30.98 14.57 4.04
C TYR A 28 -29.67 14.91 3.33
N CYS A 29 -29.75 15.65 2.22
CA CYS A 29 -28.58 16.08 1.45
C CYS A 29 -27.64 16.97 2.27
N PHE A 30 -28.18 17.94 3.02
CA PHE A 30 -27.37 18.74 3.94
C PHE A 30 -26.70 17.91 5.01
N GLN A 31 -27.39 16.91 5.54
CA GLN A 31 -26.82 16.02 6.54
C GLN A 31 -25.67 15.19 5.96
N ASP A 32 -25.77 14.72 4.73
CA ASP A 32 -24.70 14.00 4.05
C ASP A 32 -23.45 14.86 3.87
N CYS A 33 -23.61 16.11 3.45
CA CYS A 33 -22.50 17.06 3.38
C CYS A 33 -21.85 17.30 4.74
N ASN A 34 -22.65 17.49 5.77
CA ASN A 34 -22.16 17.68 7.14
C ASN A 34 -21.42 16.45 7.69
N LEU A 35 -21.88 15.25 7.34
CA LEU A 35 -21.22 14.00 7.75
C LEU A 35 -19.80 13.89 7.22
N VAL A 36 -19.57 14.25 5.95
CA VAL A 36 -18.23 14.28 5.37
C VAL A 36 -17.32 15.19 6.19
N HIS A 37 -17.80 16.38 6.53
CA HIS A 37 -17.03 17.33 7.33
C HIS A 37 -16.73 16.79 8.74
N HIS A 38 -17.71 16.16 9.39
CA HIS A 38 -17.51 15.53 10.69
C HIS A 38 -16.52 14.36 10.64
N LEU A 39 -16.59 13.52 9.61
CA LEU A 39 -15.64 12.42 9.39
C LEU A 39 -14.22 12.96 9.19
N PHE A 40 -14.07 14.00 8.39
CA PHE A 40 -12.78 14.65 8.16
C PHE A 40 -12.14 15.13 9.47
N LYS A 41 -12.93 15.80 10.31
CA LYS A 41 -12.47 16.28 11.61
C LYS A 41 -12.22 15.13 12.60
N LYS A 42 -13.15 14.18 12.70
CA LYS A 42 -13.05 13.07 13.67
C LYS A 42 -11.85 12.18 13.43
N ASN A 43 -11.49 11.95 12.18
CA ASN A 43 -10.33 11.14 11.81
C ASN A 43 -9.03 11.95 11.72
N ASP A 44 -9.07 13.25 12.05
CA ASP A 44 -7.92 14.16 12.00
C ASP A 44 -7.14 14.07 10.67
N ILE A 45 -7.88 14.01 9.56
CA ILE A 45 -7.32 13.75 8.22
C ILE A 45 -6.32 14.83 7.83
N TRP A 46 -6.59 16.08 8.19
CA TRP A 46 -5.70 17.20 7.84
C TRP A 46 -4.32 17.06 8.45
N THR A 47 -4.26 16.79 9.76
CA THR A 47 -2.99 16.57 10.46
C THR A 47 -2.22 15.40 9.86
N GLY A 48 -2.91 14.28 9.61
CA GLY A 48 -2.31 13.12 8.96
C GLY A 48 -1.71 13.43 7.60
N MET A 49 -2.39 14.22 6.77
CA MET A 49 -1.90 14.65 5.46
C MET A 49 -0.67 15.57 5.58
N VAL A 50 -0.70 16.53 6.50
CA VAL A 50 0.44 17.43 6.75
C VAL A 50 1.66 16.64 7.21
N GLU A 51 1.49 15.71 8.14
CA GLU A 51 2.60 14.90 8.64
C GLU A 51 3.17 13.96 7.56
N GLN A 52 2.32 13.32 6.75
CA GLN A 52 2.79 12.54 5.61
C GLN A 52 3.55 13.39 4.59
N SER A 53 3.06 14.59 4.29
CA SER A 53 3.72 15.54 3.40
C SER A 53 5.12 15.91 3.90
N LYS A 54 5.26 16.19 5.18
CA LYS A 54 6.56 16.48 5.83
C LYS A 54 7.52 15.29 5.78
N ILE A 55 7.05 14.10 6.15
CA ILE A 55 7.86 12.87 6.16
C ILE A 55 8.37 12.55 4.76
N CYS A 56 7.47 12.54 3.79
CA CYS A 56 7.78 12.19 2.41
C CYS A 56 8.44 13.34 1.63
N SER A 57 8.43 14.57 2.16
CA SER A 57 8.91 15.79 1.48
C SER A 57 8.26 16.01 0.11
N VAL A 58 6.95 15.89 0.07
CA VAL A 58 6.11 16.13 -1.12
C VAL A 58 5.05 17.19 -0.81
N PRO A 59 4.53 17.91 -1.82
CA PRO A 59 3.39 18.81 -1.63
C PRO A 59 2.17 18.07 -1.08
N ILE A 60 1.32 18.76 -0.31
CA ILE A 60 0.12 18.16 0.32
C ILE A 60 -0.83 17.57 -0.71
N ASP A 61 -0.98 18.23 -1.86
CA ASP A 61 -1.85 17.73 -2.94
C ASP A 61 -1.39 16.36 -3.48
N TYR A 62 -0.08 16.04 -3.42
CA TYR A 62 0.42 14.71 -3.81
C TYR A 62 -0.05 13.60 -2.88
N ILE A 63 -0.34 13.93 -1.61
CA ILE A 63 -0.89 12.95 -0.66
C ILE A 63 -2.26 12.45 -1.12
N ILE A 64 -3.04 13.30 -1.78
CA ILE A 64 -4.39 13.00 -2.26
C ILE A 64 -4.37 12.53 -3.71
N MET A 65 -3.68 13.27 -4.58
CA MET A 65 -3.81 13.14 -6.04
C MET A 65 -2.82 12.14 -6.65
N ARG A 66 -1.79 11.75 -5.92
CA ARG A 66 -0.75 10.85 -6.40
C ARG A 66 -0.75 9.54 -5.63
N GLY A 67 -0.32 8.46 -6.29
CA GLY A 67 -0.17 7.15 -5.66
C GLY A 67 0.99 7.09 -4.65
N GLN A 68 1.15 5.95 -4.00
CA GLN A 68 2.18 5.74 -2.97
C GLN A 68 3.60 5.78 -3.54
N GLY A 69 3.79 5.44 -4.81
CA GLY A 69 5.11 5.39 -5.46
C GLY A 69 5.88 6.69 -5.39
N ILE A 70 5.23 7.83 -5.66
CA ILE A 70 5.91 9.14 -5.59
C ILE A 70 6.31 9.53 -4.17
N LYS A 71 5.52 9.15 -3.19
CA LYS A 71 5.82 9.37 -1.77
C LYS A 71 7.05 8.59 -1.35
N LEU A 72 7.08 7.29 -1.70
CA LEU A 72 8.21 6.42 -1.42
C LEU A 72 9.49 6.90 -2.12
N LEU A 73 9.40 7.23 -3.40
CA LEU A 73 10.54 7.72 -4.19
C LEU A 73 11.15 8.99 -3.57
N SER A 74 10.31 9.98 -3.23
CA SER A 74 10.76 11.21 -2.61
C SER A 74 11.38 10.98 -1.22
N PHE A 75 10.77 10.10 -0.42
CA PHE A 75 11.29 9.74 0.89
C PHE A 75 12.67 9.05 0.80
N ILE A 76 12.83 8.09 -0.11
CA ILE A 76 14.12 7.41 -0.35
C ILE A 76 15.16 8.41 -0.83
N ALA A 77 14.82 9.26 -1.82
CA ALA A 77 15.75 10.28 -2.32
C ALA A 77 16.23 11.23 -1.21
N LYS A 78 15.32 11.64 -0.31
CA LYS A 78 15.68 12.43 0.88
C LYS A 78 16.65 11.67 1.77
N LYS A 79 16.40 10.39 2.04
CA LYS A 79 17.27 9.56 2.90
C LYS A 79 18.62 9.29 2.27
N CYS A 80 18.68 9.05 0.98
CA CYS A 80 19.94 8.93 0.25
C CYS A 80 20.78 10.22 0.36
N ARG A 81 20.14 11.38 0.19
CA ARG A 81 20.82 12.68 0.35
C ARG A 81 21.33 12.91 1.78
N GLU A 82 20.54 12.56 2.80
CA GLU A 82 20.94 12.66 4.21
C GLU A 82 22.17 11.79 4.53
N LYS A 83 22.29 10.65 3.85
CA LYS A 83 23.40 9.69 4.02
C LYS A 83 24.55 9.86 3.02
N ASN A 84 24.49 10.84 2.13
CA ASN A 84 25.44 11.05 1.03
C ASN A 84 25.61 9.81 0.13
N THR A 85 24.54 9.05 -0.07
CA THR A 85 24.49 7.89 -0.97
C THR A 85 23.73 8.24 -2.23
N LEU A 86 24.05 7.58 -3.33
CA LEU A 86 23.32 7.71 -4.59
C LEU A 86 22.12 6.76 -4.62
N MET A 87 21.06 7.19 -5.26
CA MET A 87 19.94 6.32 -5.54
C MET A 87 20.21 5.56 -6.84
N PRO A 88 20.12 4.22 -6.85
CA PRO A 88 20.40 3.44 -8.05
C PRO A 88 19.36 3.72 -9.15
N VAL A 89 19.81 3.75 -10.40
CA VAL A 89 18.93 3.78 -11.56
C VAL A 89 18.49 2.34 -11.86
N LEU A 90 17.25 2.03 -11.53
CA LEU A 90 16.69 0.70 -11.79
C LEU A 90 16.32 0.55 -13.27
N GLN A 91 16.87 -0.46 -13.91
CA GLN A 91 16.41 -0.85 -15.25
C GLN A 91 15.00 -1.47 -15.12
N LYS A 92 14.12 -1.07 -16.01
CA LYS A 92 12.77 -1.66 -16.07
C LYS A 92 12.93 -3.12 -16.52
N ALA A 93 12.38 -4.05 -15.75
CA ALA A 93 12.34 -5.45 -16.13
C ALA A 93 11.55 -5.61 -17.45
N GLU A 94 12.12 -6.33 -18.41
CA GLU A 94 11.48 -6.55 -19.71
C GLU A 94 10.32 -7.56 -19.65
N ASN A 95 10.26 -8.36 -18.59
CA ASN A 95 9.21 -9.38 -18.42
C ASN A 95 8.66 -9.38 -16.99
N ASP A 96 7.37 -9.15 -16.91
CA ASP A 96 6.56 -9.45 -15.74
C ASP A 96 6.19 -10.94 -15.73
N GLY A 97 7.16 -11.81 -15.58
CA GLY A 97 6.88 -13.20 -15.22
C GLY A 97 6.12 -13.20 -13.89
N SER A 98 4.96 -13.81 -13.82
CA SER A 98 4.31 -14.03 -12.55
C SER A 98 5.17 -14.98 -11.72
N TYR A 99 5.49 -14.61 -10.49
CA TYR A 99 6.11 -15.51 -9.54
C TYR A 99 5.04 -16.11 -8.61
N GLU A 100 5.35 -17.26 -8.05
CA GLU A 100 4.45 -17.97 -7.14
C GLU A 100 4.20 -17.15 -5.88
N GLY A 101 2.93 -17.04 -5.47
CA GLY A 101 2.52 -16.34 -4.26
C GLY A 101 2.81 -17.14 -2.99
N ALA A 102 2.48 -16.56 -1.85
CA ALA A 102 2.67 -17.20 -0.56
C ALA A 102 1.83 -18.49 -0.42
N ILE A 103 2.38 -19.48 0.27
CA ILE A 103 1.66 -20.72 0.58
C ILE A 103 0.61 -20.42 1.67
N CYS A 104 -0.67 -20.60 1.33
CA CYS A 104 -1.78 -20.49 2.26
C CYS A 104 -2.12 -21.85 2.84
N LEU A 105 -1.87 -22.03 4.13
CA LEU A 105 -2.24 -23.26 4.83
C LEU A 105 -3.75 -23.34 5.01
N LYS A 106 -4.32 -24.55 4.84
CA LYS A 106 -5.74 -24.78 5.12
C LYS A 106 -6.00 -24.66 6.62
N PRO A 107 -6.99 -23.85 7.05
CA PRO A 107 -7.29 -23.69 8.47
C PRO A 107 -7.83 -25.00 9.06
N ARG A 108 -7.40 -25.31 10.26
CA ARG A 108 -8.01 -26.36 11.08
C ARG A 108 -9.28 -25.80 11.68
N ARG A 109 -10.42 -26.21 11.17
CA ARG A 109 -11.74 -25.78 11.65
C ARG A 109 -12.01 -26.41 13.03
N GLY A 110 -12.45 -25.60 13.98
CA GLY A 110 -12.78 -26.07 15.32
C GLY A 110 -13.22 -24.92 16.21
N PHE A 111 -13.74 -25.26 17.37
CA PHE A 111 -14.00 -24.33 18.45
C PHE A 111 -12.81 -24.38 19.43
N TYR A 112 -12.20 -23.23 19.69
CA TYR A 112 -11.07 -23.09 20.59
C TYR A 112 -11.52 -22.24 21.78
N ASN A 113 -11.37 -22.77 22.98
CA ASN A 113 -11.81 -22.19 24.24
C ASN A 113 -10.64 -22.02 25.21
N ASP A 114 -10.93 -21.67 26.48
CA ASP A 114 -9.92 -21.45 27.50
C ASP A 114 -9.07 -22.69 27.81
N GLU A 115 -9.54 -23.90 27.50
CA GLU A 115 -8.76 -25.14 27.69
C GLU A 115 -7.71 -25.32 26.58
N ASN A 116 -7.99 -24.78 25.37
CA ASN A 116 -7.11 -24.82 24.21
C ASN A 116 -7.01 -23.42 23.59
N PRO A 117 -6.39 -22.46 24.25
CA PRO A 117 -6.30 -21.09 23.76
C PRO A 117 -5.44 -21.01 22.50
N VAL A 118 -5.86 -20.14 21.57
CA VAL A 118 -5.10 -19.85 20.35
C VAL A 118 -4.50 -18.46 20.46
N ALA A 119 -3.18 -18.38 20.41
CA ALA A 119 -2.48 -17.10 20.28
C ALA A 119 -2.26 -16.78 18.80
N VAL A 120 -2.59 -15.56 18.41
CA VAL A 120 -2.30 -15.03 17.08
C VAL A 120 -1.10 -14.10 17.18
N VAL A 121 -0.03 -14.44 16.46
CA VAL A 121 1.20 -13.64 16.40
C VAL A 121 1.43 -13.22 14.97
N ASP A 122 1.73 -11.95 14.77
CA ASP A 122 2.04 -11.37 13.46
C ASP A 122 3.45 -10.78 13.45
N TYR A 123 4.13 -10.87 12.31
CA TYR A 123 5.42 -10.20 12.13
C TYR A 123 5.23 -8.70 11.91
N ALA A 124 5.89 -7.88 12.71
CA ALA A 124 5.88 -6.44 12.51
C ALA A 124 6.56 -6.07 11.18
N ALA A 125 5.76 -5.65 10.20
CA ALA A 125 6.22 -5.27 8.86
C ALA A 125 7.15 -6.34 8.24
N LEU A 126 6.65 -7.55 8.02
CA LEU A 126 7.43 -8.74 7.60
C LEU A 126 8.42 -8.44 6.47
N TYR A 127 7.98 -7.84 5.36
CA TYR A 127 8.86 -7.59 4.22
C TYR A 127 9.97 -6.58 4.53
N PRO A 128 9.69 -5.39 5.07
CA PRO A 128 10.75 -4.46 5.47
C PRO A 128 11.70 -5.04 6.51
N SER A 129 11.19 -5.75 7.50
CA SER A 129 12.01 -6.38 8.54
C SER A 129 12.96 -7.44 7.96
N SER A 130 12.47 -8.27 7.04
CA SER A 130 13.29 -9.27 6.36
C SER A 130 14.35 -8.61 5.46
N MET A 131 14.00 -7.54 4.74
CA MET A 131 14.96 -6.80 3.93
C MET A 131 16.08 -6.20 4.77
N ILE A 132 15.76 -5.72 5.97
CA ILE A 132 16.75 -5.15 6.89
C ILE A 132 17.63 -6.24 7.49
N SER A 133 17.05 -7.34 7.96
CA SER A 133 17.81 -8.42 8.61
C SER A 133 18.77 -9.14 7.67
N GLU A 134 18.36 -9.32 6.42
CA GLU A 134 19.15 -9.99 5.39
C GLU A 134 19.97 -9.01 4.52
N ASN A 135 19.98 -7.72 4.85
CA ASN A 135 20.66 -6.66 4.08
C ASN A 135 20.33 -6.66 2.58
N ILE A 136 19.06 -6.88 2.25
CA ILE A 136 18.59 -6.94 0.85
C ILE A 136 18.45 -5.52 0.31
N SER A 137 19.37 -5.11 -0.55
CA SER A 137 19.32 -3.83 -1.25
C SER A 137 19.86 -3.97 -2.68
N HIS A 138 19.67 -2.94 -3.50
CA HIS A 138 20.30 -2.91 -4.84
C HIS A 138 21.82 -2.81 -4.75
N ASP A 139 22.35 -2.18 -3.71
CA ASP A 139 23.79 -2.00 -3.51
C ASP A 139 24.46 -3.28 -3.00
N SER A 140 23.71 -4.19 -2.38
CA SER A 140 24.22 -5.49 -1.92
C SER A 140 24.12 -6.59 -2.98
N LYS A 141 23.65 -6.26 -4.19
CA LYS A 141 23.50 -7.23 -5.28
C LYS A 141 24.84 -7.44 -5.99
N VAL A 142 25.42 -8.61 -5.82
CA VAL A 142 26.72 -9.00 -6.40
C VAL A 142 26.57 -9.70 -7.75
N TRP A 143 25.61 -10.61 -7.86
CA TRP A 143 25.38 -11.38 -9.08
C TRP A 143 23.91 -11.73 -9.26
N THR A 144 23.54 -12.16 -10.47
CA THR A 144 22.20 -12.66 -10.82
C THR A 144 22.31 -13.89 -11.69
N LYS A 145 21.53 -14.92 -11.37
CA LYS A 145 21.31 -16.10 -12.23
C LYS A 145 19.83 -16.21 -12.55
N GLU A 146 19.53 -16.43 -13.82
CA GLU A 146 18.18 -16.64 -14.33
C GLU A 146 18.06 -18.08 -14.78
N TYR A 147 17.05 -18.78 -14.28
CA TYR A 147 16.78 -20.17 -14.61
C TYR A 147 15.40 -20.28 -15.27
N ASP A 148 15.23 -21.27 -16.15
CA ASP A 148 13.91 -21.65 -16.64
C ASP A 148 13.12 -22.44 -15.57
N LEU A 149 11.89 -22.80 -15.90
CA LEU A 149 11.03 -23.59 -15.01
C LEU A 149 11.52 -25.05 -14.82
N GLU A 150 12.45 -25.50 -15.66
CA GLU A 150 13.05 -26.83 -15.61
C GLU A 150 14.37 -26.82 -14.82
N GLY A 151 14.81 -25.65 -14.36
CA GLY A 151 16.02 -25.47 -13.57
C GLY A 151 17.31 -25.31 -14.39
N THR A 152 17.19 -25.07 -15.70
CA THR A 152 18.33 -24.81 -16.59
C THR A 152 18.74 -23.34 -16.51
N LEU A 153 20.04 -23.08 -16.35
CA LEU A 153 20.56 -21.72 -16.29
C LEU A 153 20.45 -21.04 -17.66
N LEU A 154 19.67 -19.96 -17.76
CA LEU A 154 19.48 -19.19 -18.98
C LEU A 154 20.50 -18.08 -19.11
N LYS A 155 20.73 -17.30 -18.05
CA LYS A 155 21.63 -16.16 -18.04
C LYS A 155 22.32 -16.01 -16.71
N GLU A 156 23.48 -15.40 -16.72
CA GLU A 156 24.29 -15.13 -15.55
C GLU A 156 24.98 -13.77 -15.70
N TRP A 157 24.95 -12.97 -14.62
CA TRP A 157 25.61 -11.67 -14.53
C TRP A 157 26.32 -11.55 -13.19
N GLY A 158 27.45 -10.89 -13.19
CA GLY A 158 28.27 -10.61 -12.03
C GLY A 158 29.74 -10.64 -12.41
N GLU A 159 30.57 -9.95 -11.64
CA GLU A 159 32.02 -9.99 -11.80
C GLU A 159 32.58 -11.25 -11.16
N LYS A 160 33.51 -11.90 -11.85
CA LYS A 160 34.18 -13.11 -11.37
C LYS A 160 35.68 -12.88 -11.31
N ASP A 161 36.33 -13.49 -10.32
CA ASP A 161 37.77 -13.56 -10.19
C ASP A 161 38.38 -14.51 -11.24
N GLU A 162 39.74 -14.62 -11.24
CA GLU A 162 40.48 -15.49 -12.16
C GLU A 162 40.15 -16.98 -11.95
N ASP A 163 39.67 -17.34 -10.76
CA ASP A 163 39.28 -18.72 -10.39
C ASP A 163 37.79 -18.99 -10.74
N GLY A 164 37.05 -18.00 -11.24
CA GLY A 164 35.65 -18.13 -11.64
C GLY A 164 34.63 -17.94 -10.51
N ASN A 165 35.06 -17.52 -9.31
CA ASN A 165 34.16 -17.19 -8.21
C ASN A 165 33.66 -15.75 -8.33
N TYR A 166 32.45 -15.49 -7.84
CA TYR A 166 31.92 -14.13 -7.80
C TYR A 166 32.69 -13.26 -6.81
N ILE A 167 33.02 -12.06 -7.23
CA ILE A 167 33.67 -11.06 -6.35
C ILE A 167 32.60 -10.47 -5.43
N TYR A 168 32.88 -10.51 -4.13
CA TYR A 168 32.08 -9.88 -3.09
C TYR A 168 32.90 -8.73 -2.51
N ASP A 169 32.37 -7.49 -2.64
CA ASP A 169 32.96 -6.30 -2.01
C ASP A 169 32.66 -6.22 -0.52
#